data_c7cc00acd5012d21a9163ae12d093c19
#
_entry.id   c7cc00acd5012d21a9163ae12d093c19
#
_cell.length_a   1.000
_cell.length_b   1.000
_cell.length_c   1.000
_cell.angle_alpha   90.00
_cell.angle_beta   90.00
_cell.angle_gamma   90.00
#
_symmetry.space_group_name_H-M   'P 1'
#
loop_
_entity.id
_entity.type
_entity.pdbx_description
1 polymer ?
#
loop_
_entity_poly.entity_id
_entity_poly.type
_entity_poly.pdbx_seq_one_letter_code
_entity_poly.pdbx_strand_id
1 'polypeptide(L)'
;MDTMSRNTHPDIAPPVLYAPIAQREDGEIRFALAHMFDTTRVLLVYTSLDRLLDGMGKTQGWALIETNRLPELKEEIGFDKLEVDRYIDPEARIARAQ
;
A
#
# COMPACT_ATOMS: atom_id res chain seq x y z
N MET A 1 14.04 26.12 3.63
CA MET A 1 13.72 25.75 3.10
C MET A 1 13.16 25.25 2.81
N ASP A 2 13.47 25.48 3.17
CA ASP A 2 13.02 24.97 2.66
C ASP A 2 12.42 24.52 2.65
N THR A 3 12.46 24.91 3.09
CA THR A 3 11.87 24.48 2.83
C THR A 3 11.18 23.86 2.73
N MET A 4 11.12 24.30 3.16
CA MET A 4 10.57 23.66 2.82
C MET A 4 10.04 22.98 2.63
N SER A 5 10.20 23.23 2.90
CA SER A 5 9.74 22.57 2.43
C SER A 5 9.18 21.74 2.55
N ARG A 6 9.06 22.06 3.05
CA ARG A 6 8.63 21.31 2.90
C ARG A 6 8.15 20.39 2.97
N ASN A 7 8.13 20.45 3.18
CA ASN A 7 7.87 19.51 2.87
C ASN A 7 7.84 18.80 2.63
N THR A 8 8.14 19.03 2.96
CA THR A 8 8.29 18.25 2.40
C THR A 8 8.96 17.66 2.18
N HIS A 9 9.33 18.32 3.05
CA HIS A 9 10.31 17.67 2.62
C HIS A 9 10.01 16.44 2.22
N PRO A 10 9.89 16.56 1.56
CA PRO A 10 9.45 15.49 0.79
C PRO A 10 10.13 14.24 1.00
N ASP A 11 11.27 14.29 1.31
CA ASP A 11 12.06 13.13 1.36
C ASP A 11 11.87 12.36 2.62
N ILE A 12 11.08 12.90 3.52
CA ILE A 12 10.90 12.28 4.81
C ILE A 12 9.68 11.38 4.76
N ALA A 13 9.92 10.09 4.68
CA ALA A 13 8.84 9.11 4.75
C ALA A 13 8.59 8.75 6.20
N PRO A 14 7.36 8.41 6.58
CA PRO A 14 7.12 7.92 7.92
C PRO A 14 7.86 6.62 8.14
N PRO A 15 8.24 6.32 9.39
CA PRO A 15 9.02 5.11 9.67
C PRO A 15 8.25 3.83 9.42
N VAL A 16 6.92 3.89 9.48
CA VAL A 16 6.09 2.72 9.18
C VAL A 16 4.99 3.13 8.22
N LEU A 17 4.55 2.16 7.44
CA LEU A 17 3.46 2.34 6.50
C LEU A 17 2.43 1.25 6.75
N TYR A 18 1.18 1.54 6.40
CA TYR A 18 0.10 0.57 6.50
C TYR A 18 -0.18 0.02 5.12
N ALA A 19 -0.29 -1.29 5.00
CA ALA A 19 -0.51 -1.92 3.70
C ALA A 19 -1.70 -2.85 3.77
N PRO A 20 -2.60 -2.82 2.78
CA PRO A 20 -3.72 -3.75 2.78
C PRO A 20 -3.24 -5.17 2.53
N ILE A 21 -3.92 -6.11 3.17
CA ILE A 21 -3.62 -7.53 3.01
C ILE A 21 -4.86 -8.26 2.53
N ALA A 22 -4.63 -9.40 1.91
CA ALA A 22 -5.71 -10.27 1.47
C ALA A 22 -5.43 -11.68 1.97
N GLN A 23 -6.49 -12.37 2.37
CA GLN A 23 -6.37 -13.74 2.81
C GLN A 23 -6.76 -14.67 1.66
N ARG A 24 -5.91 -15.65 1.40
CA ARG A 24 -6.17 -16.61 0.34
C ARG A 24 -7.06 -17.74 0.87
N GLU A 25 -7.55 -18.56 -0.05
CA GLU A 25 -8.44 -19.66 0.31
C GLU A 25 -7.78 -20.64 1.27
N ASP A 26 -6.46 -20.80 1.14
CA ASP A 26 -5.73 -21.72 2.02
C ASP A 26 -5.40 -21.09 3.37
N GLY A 27 -5.88 -19.87 3.62
CA GLY A 27 -5.64 -19.19 4.87
C GLY A 27 -4.38 -18.33 4.88
N GLU A 28 -3.59 -18.39 3.83
CA GLU A 28 -2.35 -17.62 3.76
C GLU A 28 -2.65 -16.15 3.56
N ILE A 29 -1.93 -15.30 4.27
CA ILE A 29 -2.11 -13.86 4.20
C ILE A 29 -1.02 -13.26 3.33
N ARG A 30 -1.41 -12.40 2.40
CA ARG A 30 -0.47 -11.75 1.50
C ARG A 30 -0.80 -10.28 1.37
N PHE A 31 0.21 -9.48 1.02
CA PHE A 31 -0.04 -8.10 0.68
C PHE A 31 -0.90 -8.02 -0.58
N ALA A 32 -1.86 -7.12 -0.58
CA ALA A 32 -2.73 -6.93 -1.74
C ALA A 32 -2.01 -6.07 -2.77
N LEU A 33 -1.81 -6.61 -3.95
CA LEU A 33 -1.19 -5.87 -5.04
C LEU A 33 -2.25 -5.46 -6.05
N ALA A 34 -2.16 -4.22 -6.48
CA ALA A 34 -3.00 -3.73 -7.57
C ALA A 34 -2.29 -4.04 -8.88
N HIS A 35 -3.09 -4.35 -9.91
CA HIS A 35 -2.54 -4.61 -11.23
C HIS A 35 -3.00 -3.52 -12.19
N MET A 36 -2.06 -2.93 -12.87
CA MET A 36 -2.38 -1.99 -13.93
C MET A 36 -2.59 -2.79 -15.22
N PHE A 37 -3.23 -2.15 -16.19
CA PHE A 37 -3.58 -2.86 -17.43
C PHE A 37 -2.36 -3.31 -18.23
N ASP A 38 -1.19 -2.78 -17.93
CA ASP A 38 0.03 -3.21 -18.61
C ASP A 38 0.77 -4.28 -17.80
N THR A 39 0.08 -4.91 -16.87
CA THR A 39 0.61 -5.95 -15.97
C THR A 39 1.55 -5.43 -14.89
N THR A 40 1.67 -4.11 -14.76
CA THR A 40 2.46 -3.53 -13.66
C THR A 40 1.82 -3.89 -12.33
N ARG A 41 2.62 -4.39 -11.40
CA ARG A 41 2.14 -4.74 -10.08
C ARG A 41 2.48 -3.61 -9.11
N VAL A 42 1.47 -3.15 -8.40
CA VAL A 42 1.59 -1.97 -7.55
C VAL A 42 1.34 -2.35 -6.11
N LEU A 43 2.28 -2.05 -5.23
CA LEU A 43 2.08 -2.20 -3.80
C LEU A 43 1.46 -0.92 -3.28
N LEU A 44 0.30 -1.04 -2.64
CA LEU A 44 -0.38 0.11 -2.07
C LEU A 44 0.04 0.25 -0.62
N VAL A 45 0.43 1.45 -0.23
CA VAL A 45 0.78 1.73 1.16
C VAL A 45 0.13 3.04 1.58
N TYR A 46 -0.06 3.19 2.88
CA TYR A 46 -0.77 4.34 3.42
C TYR A 46 0.00 4.89 4.61
N THR A 47 -0.01 6.20 4.74
CA THR A 47 0.75 6.88 5.79
C THR A 47 0.04 6.88 7.12
N SER A 48 -1.25 6.54 7.13
CA SER A 48 -2.00 6.39 8.37
C SER A 48 -3.08 5.34 8.18
N LEU A 49 -3.53 4.77 9.27
CA LEU A 49 -4.61 3.78 9.21
C LEU A 49 -5.88 4.40 8.68
N ASP A 50 -6.15 5.65 9.09
CA ASP A 50 -7.34 6.35 8.59
C ASP A 50 -7.34 6.45 7.07
N ARG A 51 -6.19 6.76 6.49
CA ARG A 51 -6.10 6.86 5.05
C ARG A 51 -6.28 5.53 4.36
N LEU A 52 -5.77 4.47 4.98
CA LEU A 52 -5.96 3.13 4.42
C LEU A 52 -7.44 2.77 4.43
N LEU A 53 -8.12 2.98 5.55
CA LEU A 53 -9.52 2.61 5.65
C LEU A 53 -10.38 3.49 4.74
N ASP A 54 -10.04 4.77 4.61
CA ASP A 54 -10.70 5.65 3.66
C ASP A 54 -10.49 5.17 2.23
N GLY A 55 -9.28 4.78 1.91
CA GLY A 55 -8.93 4.42 0.54
C GLY A 55 -9.36 3.03 0.14
N MET A 56 -9.44 2.10 1.09
CA MET A 56 -9.69 0.69 0.78
C MET A 56 -10.98 0.15 1.38
N GLY A 57 -11.57 0.85 2.36
CA GLY A 57 -12.78 0.38 3.00
C GLY A 57 -12.54 0.03 4.46
N LYS A 58 -13.58 0.20 5.26
CA LYS A 58 -13.46 0.09 6.72
C LYS A 58 -13.16 -1.32 7.20
N THR A 59 -13.46 -2.32 6.40
CA THR A 59 -13.24 -3.71 6.80
C THR A 59 -11.97 -4.30 6.19
N GLN A 60 -11.18 -3.47 5.53
CA GLN A 60 -9.96 -3.94 4.89
C GLN A 60 -8.94 -4.35 5.94
N GLY A 61 -8.41 -5.57 5.81
CA GLY A 61 -7.30 -6.02 6.65
C GLY A 61 -6.01 -5.30 6.29
N TRP A 62 -5.12 -5.16 7.24
CA TRP A 62 -3.89 -4.40 7.00
C TRP A 62 -2.77 -4.92 7.87
N ALA A 63 -1.55 -4.57 7.46
CA ALA A 63 -0.35 -4.89 8.22
C ALA A 63 0.59 -3.70 8.18
N LEU A 64 1.49 -3.64 9.14
CA LEU A 64 2.51 -2.58 9.18
C LEU A 64 3.74 -3.03 8.42
N ILE A 65 4.34 -2.08 7.69
CA ILE A 65 5.61 -2.30 7.03
C ILE A 65 6.56 -1.23 7.53
N GLU A 66 7.73 -1.64 7.99
CA GLU A 66 8.79 -0.67 8.25
C GLU A 66 9.28 -0.14 6.91
N THR A 67 9.29 1.18 6.78
CA THR A 67 9.60 1.81 5.50
C THR A 67 10.96 1.38 4.98
N ASN A 68 11.93 1.19 5.86
CA ASN A 68 13.27 0.82 5.43
C ASN A 68 13.36 -0.63 4.94
N ARG A 69 12.27 -1.41 5.05
CA ARG A 69 12.25 -2.78 4.54
C ARG A 69 11.67 -2.88 3.14
N LEU A 70 11.25 -1.76 2.57
CA LEU A 70 10.64 -1.78 1.24
C LEU A 70 11.53 -2.39 0.16
N PRO A 71 12.85 -2.12 0.15
CA PRO A 71 13.68 -2.76 -0.88
C PRO A 71 13.68 -4.28 -0.79
N GLU A 72 13.71 -4.83 0.42
CA GLU A 72 13.64 -6.27 0.60
C GLU A 72 12.31 -6.82 0.15
N LEU A 73 11.23 -6.12 0.49
CA LEU A 73 9.91 -6.55 0.10
C LEU A 73 9.73 -6.53 -1.40
N LYS A 74 10.34 -5.54 -2.07
CA LYS A 74 10.28 -5.49 -3.51
C LYS A 74 10.85 -6.75 -4.14
N GLU A 75 11.95 -7.24 -3.60
CA GLU A 75 12.56 -8.46 -4.10
C GLU A 75 11.73 -9.70 -3.76
N GLU A 76 11.17 -9.74 -2.56
CA GLU A 76 10.42 -10.91 -2.11
C GLU A 76 9.07 -11.03 -2.80
N ILE A 77 8.36 -9.91 -2.90
CA ILE A 77 7.00 -9.91 -3.44
C ILE A 77 7.00 -9.69 -4.94
N GLY A 78 7.92 -8.89 -5.43
CA GLY A 78 8.04 -8.64 -6.86
C GLY A 78 7.13 -7.55 -7.38
N PHE A 79 6.82 -6.54 -6.56
CA PHE A 79 6.04 -5.42 -7.07
C PHE A 79 6.92 -4.49 -7.90
N ASP A 80 6.30 -3.78 -8.81
CA ASP A 80 7.00 -2.91 -9.75
C ASP A 80 6.93 -1.45 -9.34
N LYS A 81 5.85 -1.05 -8.71
CA LYS A 81 5.63 0.33 -8.30
C LYS A 81 5.05 0.38 -6.91
N LEU A 82 5.25 1.51 -6.27
CA LEU A 82 4.68 1.80 -4.96
C LEU A 82 3.79 3.02 -5.11
N GLU A 83 2.56 2.95 -4.57
CA GLU A 83 1.69 4.11 -4.55
C GLU A 83 1.24 4.39 -3.14
N VAL A 84 1.24 5.67 -2.77
CA VAL A 84 1.03 6.10 -1.40
C VAL A 84 -0.31 6.82 -1.29
N ASP A 85 -1.10 6.42 -0.30
CA ASP A 85 -2.36 7.09 0.05
C ASP A 85 -3.36 7.15 -1.09
N ARG A 86 -3.41 6.10 -1.90
CA ARG A 86 -4.30 6.07 -3.04
C ARG A 86 -5.71 5.65 -2.65
N TYR A 87 -6.69 6.38 -3.14
CA TYR A 87 -8.09 6.02 -2.97
C TYR A 87 -8.47 5.00 -4.05
N ILE A 88 -9.07 3.90 -3.63
CA ILE A 88 -9.49 2.85 -4.56
C ILE A 88 -11.01 2.84 -4.62
N ASP A 89 -11.55 2.91 -5.82
CA ASP A 89 -12.98 2.88 -6.05
C ASP A 89 -13.59 1.66 -5.37
N PRO A 90 -14.76 1.81 -4.71
CA PRO A 90 -15.38 0.65 -4.06
C PRO A 90 -15.58 -0.54 -4.97
N GLU A 91 -15.87 -0.32 -6.24
CA GLU A 91 -16.02 -1.43 -7.18
C GLU A 91 -14.72 -2.18 -7.39
N ALA A 92 -13.62 -1.44 -7.47
CA ALA A 92 -12.32 -2.05 -7.62
C ALA A 92 -11.90 -2.80 -6.35
N ARG A 93 -12.32 -2.30 -5.19
CA ARG A 93 -12.04 -2.99 -3.93
C ARG A 93 -12.68 -4.36 -3.90
N ILE A 94 -13.91 -4.45 -4.34
CA ILE A 94 -14.64 -5.72 -4.36
C ILE A 94 -13.94 -6.71 -5.28
N ALA A 95 -13.57 -6.27 -6.46
CA ALA A 95 -12.87 -7.13 -7.40
C ALA A 95 -11.54 -7.60 -6.83
N ARG A 96 -10.88 -6.72 -6.12
CA ARG A 96 -9.57 -7.05 -5.57
C ARG A 96 -9.65 -8.01 -4.41
N ALA A 97 -10.74 -7.98 -3.66
CA ALA A 97 -10.90 -8.84 -2.50
C ALA A 97 -11.12 -10.30 -2.88
N GLN A 98 -11.37 -10.55 -4.12
CA GLN A 98 -11.51 -11.90 -4.60
C GLN A 98 -10.13 -12.47 -4.90
#